data_51d14e73a893d0404949a28a0d99874f
#
_entry.id   51d14e73a893d0404949a28a0d99874f
#
_cell.length_a   1.000
_cell.length_b   1.000
_cell.length_c   1.000
_cell.angle_alpha   90.00
_cell.angle_beta   90.00
_cell.angle_gamma   90.00
#
_symmetry.space_group_name_H-M   'P 1'
#
loop_
_entity.id
_entity.type
_entity.pdbx_description
1 polymer ?
#
loop_
_entity_poly.entity_id
_entity_poly.type
_entity_poly.pdbx_seq_one_letter_code
_entity_poly.pdbx_strand_id
1 'polypeptide(L)'
;MKFMKNIAVIYGSDSSEWEVSVRSGEFTASQIDGNRYNVYEIFARFGNWSLRAYRIKGEERNVLPEGSVQVEKTDFSVMIGDEKVKFDYAYIMQHGTPGENGLMQGYLEMLGVPHSGCNAFVSAITFDKFSCKSYLKDVDF
;
A
#
# COMPACT_ATOMS: atom_id res chain seq x y z
N MET A 1 1.42 18.76 21.37
CA MET A 1 2.10 18.55 20.08
C MET A 1 1.29 17.54 19.27
N LYS A 2 0.85 17.90 18.09
CA LYS A 2 0.08 16.98 17.24
C LYS A 2 1.07 16.10 16.47
N PHE A 3 1.13 14.82 16.81
CA PHE A 3 1.93 13.87 16.04
C PHE A 3 1.34 13.73 14.63
N MET A 4 2.17 13.84 13.60
CA MET A 4 1.75 13.60 12.23
C MET A 4 1.53 12.10 12.03
N LYS A 5 0.45 11.75 11.33
CA LYS A 5 0.17 10.36 10.98
C LYS A 5 1.08 9.90 9.85
N ASN A 6 1.48 8.65 9.92
CA ASN A 6 2.31 7.99 8.93
C ASN A 6 1.44 7.27 7.89
N ILE A 7 1.56 7.67 6.63
CA ILE A 7 0.82 7.09 5.51
C ILE A 7 1.77 6.27 4.65
N ALA A 8 1.49 4.99 4.51
CA ALA A 8 2.18 4.14 3.54
C ALA A 8 1.47 4.22 2.18
N VAL A 9 2.21 4.37 1.09
CA VAL A 9 1.72 4.20 -0.27
C VAL A 9 2.37 2.95 -0.84
N ILE A 10 1.58 1.90 -1.04
CA ILE A 10 2.05 0.58 -1.47
C ILE A 10 1.88 0.45 -2.97
N TYR A 11 2.96 0.23 -3.70
CA TYR A 11 2.96 0.06 -5.13
C TYR A 11 3.91 -1.07 -5.58
N GLY A 12 4.00 -1.32 -6.87
CA GLY A 12 4.56 -2.52 -7.43
C GLY A 12 3.43 -3.49 -7.77
N SER A 13 3.59 -4.69 -7.73
CA SER A 13 2.64 -5.81 -7.81
C SER A 13 3.30 -7.01 -8.45
N ASP A 14 2.67 -8.17 -8.36
CA ASP A 14 3.16 -9.39 -8.99
C ASP A 14 2.65 -9.54 -10.44
N SER A 15 1.83 -8.60 -10.89
CA SER A 15 1.28 -8.56 -12.26
C SER A 15 2.24 -7.92 -13.26
N SER A 16 1.90 -8.03 -14.54
CA SER A 16 2.60 -7.35 -15.64
C SER A 16 2.47 -5.81 -15.58
N GLU A 17 1.51 -5.29 -14.82
CA GLU A 17 1.23 -3.85 -14.68
C GLU A 17 2.03 -3.17 -13.56
N TRP A 18 3.05 -3.83 -13.03
CA TRP A 18 3.82 -3.31 -11.89
C TRP A 18 4.46 -1.94 -12.15
N GLU A 19 4.92 -1.66 -13.38
CA GLU A 19 5.51 -0.35 -13.72
C GLU A 19 4.45 0.76 -13.71
N VAL A 20 3.24 0.47 -14.15
CA VAL A 20 2.10 1.40 -14.07
C VAL A 20 1.76 1.66 -12.60
N SER A 21 1.77 0.61 -11.80
CA SER A 21 1.56 0.72 -10.34
C SER A 21 2.60 1.63 -9.67
N VAL A 22 3.88 1.50 -10.04
CA VAL A 22 4.94 2.38 -9.52
C VAL A 22 4.65 3.84 -9.82
N ARG A 23 4.34 4.17 -11.09
CA ARG A 23 4.00 5.56 -11.47
C ARG A 23 2.77 6.09 -10.73
N SER A 24 1.74 5.28 -10.60
CA SER A 24 0.52 5.64 -9.86
C SER A 24 0.82 5.88 -8.38
N GLY A 25 1.65 5.03 -7.79
CA GLY A 25 2.04 5.14 -6.38
C GLY A 25 2.89 6.39 -6.11
N GLU A 26 3.89 6.64 -6.93
CA GLU A 26 4.73 7.85 -6.82
C GLU A 26 3.90 9.13 -7.00
N PHE A 27 2.99 9.13 -7.97
CA PHE A 27 2.07 10.25 -8.17
C PHE A 27 1.18 10.46 -6.94
N THR A 28 0.55 9.40 -6.43
CA THR A 28 -0.30 9.48 -5.23
C THR A 28 0.49 9.99 -4.03
N ALA A 29 1.70 9.47 -3.80
CA ALA A 29 2.57 9.93 -2.72
C ALA A 29 2.88 11.44 -2.83
N SER A 30 3.08 11.95 -4.06
CA SER A 30 3.34 13.37 -4.30
C SER A 30 2.16 14.29 -3.98
N GLN A 31 0.92 13.76 -4.07
CA GLN A 31 -0.32 14.53 -3.84
C GLN A 31 -0.77 14.57 -2.37
N ILE A 32 -0.22 13.71 -1.52
CA ILE A 32 -0.54 13.72 -0.09
C ILE A 32 0.06 14.97 0.56
N ASP A 33 -0.74 15.71 1.34
CA ASP A 33 -0.30 16.94 2.01
C ASP A 33 0.79 16.64 3.06
N GLY A 34 2.04 16.96 2.72
CA GLY A 34 3.20 16.75 3.58
C GLY A 34 3.24 17.60 4.85
N ASN A 35 2.40 18.67 4.93
CA ASN A 35 2.27 19.45 6.15
C ASN A 35 1.35 18.77 7.19
N ARG A 36 0.56 17.79 6.76
CA ARG A 36 -0.37 17.05 7.61
C ARG A 36 0.05 15.61 7.88
N TYR A 37 0.78 15.01 6.94
CA TYR A 37 1.12 13.59 6.98
C TYR A 37 2.58 13.34 6.62
N ASN A 38 3.19 12.38 7.30
CA ASN A 38 4.41 11.76 6.83
C ASN A 38 4.05 10.71 5.77
N VAL A 39 4.80 10.63 4.68
CA VAL A 39 4.50 9.77 3.54
C VAL A 39 5.67 8.81 3.31
N TYR A 40 5.35 7.52 3.18
CA TYR A 40 6.33 6.45 2.98
C TYR A 40 5.93 5.63 1.76
N GLU A 41 6.84 5.48 0.83
CA GLU A 41 6.61 4.76 -0.44
C GLU A 41 7.16 3.34 -0.31
N ILE A 42 6.26 2.36 -0.30
CA ILE A 42 6.58 0.94 -0.14
C ILE A 42 6.45 0.24 -1.50
N PHE A 43 7.56 -0.25 -2.01
CA PHE A 43 7.55 -1.15 -3.15
C PHE A 43 7.38 -2.59 -2.68
N ALA A 44 6.36 -3.28 -3.19
CA ALA A 44 6.04 -4.65 -2.82
C ALA A 44 5.81 -5.50 -4.08
N ARG A 45 6.70 -6.44 -4.32
CA ARG A 45 6.64 -7.35 -5.47
C ARG A 45 7.28 -8.69 -5.17
N PHE A 46 6.60 -9.81 -5.50
CA PHE A 46 7.06 -11.18 -5.31
C PHE A 46 7.67 -11.45 -3.93
N GLY A 47 7.00 -10.97 -2.88
CA GLY A 47 7.48 -11.11 -1.51
C GLY A 47 8.63 -10.17 -1.11
N ASN A 48 9.20 -9.45 -2.04
CA ASN A 48 10.21 -8.43 -1.80
C ASN A 48 9.55 -7.08 -1.52
N TRP A 49 9.65 -6.62 -0.28
CA TRP A 49 9.01 -5.38 0.16
C TRP A 49 10.06 -4.45 0.75
N SER A 50 10.18 -3.26 0.17
CA SER A 50 11.18 -2.29 0.60
C SER A 50 10.64 -0.87 0.62
N LEU A 51 11.16 -0.05 1.52
CA LEU A 51 10.95 1.39 1.50
C LEU A 51 11.79 2.00 0.36
N ARG A 52 11.14 2.70 -0.54
CA ARG A 52 11.79 3.34 -1.70
C ARG A 52 12.08 4.81 -1.48
N ALA A 53 11.17 5.49 -0.82
CA ALA A 53 11.31 6.90 -0.50
C ALA A 53 10.42 7.26 0.69
N TYR A 54 10.71 8.38 1.32
CA TYR A 54 9.85 8.93 2.35
C TYR A 54 9.96 10.45 2.40
N ARG A 55 8.94 11.07 2.97
CA ARG A 55 8.87 12.50 3.24
C ARG A 55 8.24 12.71 4.61
N ILE A 56 8.96 13.35 5.51
CA ILE A 56 8.53 13.59 6.89
C ILE A 56 8.52 15.09 7.18
N LYS A 57 7.57 15.53 7.99
CA LYS A 57 7.45 16.93 8.47
C LYS A 57 7.47 18.00 7.36
N GLY A 58 6.94 17.69 6.19
CA GLY A 58 6.92 18.61 5.05
C GLY A 58 8.29 18.81 4.37
N GLU A 59 9.30 18.04 4.76
CA GLU A 59 10.63 18.08 4.13
C GLU A 59 10.60 17.51 2.71
N GLU A 60 11.71 17.62 1.99
CA GLU A 60 11.86 17.06 0.67
C GLU A 60 11.78 15.53 0.67
N ARG A 61 11.37 14.96 -0.45
CA ARG A 61 11.33 13.51 -0.68
C ARG A 61 12.73 12.92 -0.63
N ASN A 62 12.95 12.02 0.32
CA ASN A 62 14.21 11.30 0.46
C ASN A 62 14.11 9.95 -0.26
N VAL A 63 14.86 9.77 -1.34
CA VAL A 63 14.90 8.53 -2.13
C VAL A 63 16.02 7.65 -1.60
N LEU A 64 15.70 6.38 -1.36
CA LEU A 64 16.62 5.39 -0.83
C LEU A 64 17.18 4.48 -1.93
N PRO A 65 18.40 3.96 -1.76
CA PRO A 65 18.91 2.90 -2.63
C PRO A 65 17.95 1.70 -2.63
N GLU A 66 17.79 1.08 -3.78
CA GLU A 66 16.89 -0.06 -3.95
C GLU A 66 17.19 -1.18 -2.96
N GLY A 67 16.16 -1.62 -2.23
CA GLY A 67 16.27 -2.73 -1.28
C GLY A 67 17.06 -2.45 -0.01
N SER A 68 17.57 -1.21 0.19
CA SER A 68 18.38 -0.86 1.35
C SER A 68 17.61 -0.90 2.68
N VAL A 69 16.30 -0.65 2.66
CA VAL A 69 15.44 -0.70 3.84
C VAL A 69 14.29 -1.67 3.55
N GLN A 70 14.31 -2.82 4.20
CA GLN A 70 13.28 -3.84 4.06
C GLN A 70 12.09 -3.55 4.97
N VAL A 71 10.90 -3.94 4.54
CA VAL A 71 9.70 -3.90 5.36
C VAL A 71 9.67 -5.14 6.26
N GLU A 72 9.50 -4.93 7.55
CA GLU A 72 9.18 -6.01 8.49
C GLU A 72 7.70 -6.40 8.31
N LYS A 73 7.48 -7.56 7.70
CA LYS A 73 6.13 -8.00 7.31
C LYS A 73 5.30 -8.53 8.48
N THR A 74 5.92 -8.86 9.59
CA THR A 74 5.18 -9.35 10.78
C THR A 74 4.35 -8.28 11.45
N ASP A 75 4.75 -7.01 11.32
CA ASP A 75 4.03 -5.87 11.90
C ASP A 75 3.85 -4.68 10.96
N PHE A 76 4.22 -4.84 9.70
CA PHE A 76 4.19 -3.81 8.65
C PHE A 76 4.89 -2.53 9.12
N SER A 77 6.17 -2.64 9.39
CA SER A 77 7.02 -1.54 9.84
C SER A 77 8.31 -1.44 9.02
N VAL A 78 8.99 -0.32 9.14
CA VAL A 78 10.34 -0.10 8.60
C VAL A 78 11.25 0.49 9.66
N MET A 79 12.55 0.26 9.54
CA MET A 79 13.56 0.91 10.37
C MET A 79 14.19 2.05 9.57
N ILE A 80 14.15 3.26 10.10
CA ILE A 80 14.89 4.41 9.56
C ILE A 80 15.89 4.83 10.62
N GLY A 81 17.17 4.52 10.39
CA GLY A 81 18.16 4.57 11.44
C GLY A 81 17.81 3.61 12.58
N ASP A 82 17.73 4.11 13.79
CA ASP A 82 17.37 3.34 15.00
C ASP A 82 15.87 3.44 15.33
N GLU A 83 15.09 4.13 14.54
CA GLU A 83 13.66 4.36 14.78
C GLU A 83 12.79 3.37 13.99
N LYS A 84 11.89 2.66 14.70
CA LYS A 84 10.86 1.83 14.09
C LYS A 84 9.65 2.70 13.72
N VAL A 85 9.31 2.71 12.44
CA VAL A 85 8.16 3.43 11.91
C VAL A 85 7.05 2.45 11.59
N LYS A 86 5.87 2.66 12.18
CA LYS A 86 4.60 1.99 11.86
C LYS A 86 3.66 2.95 11.12
N PHE A 87 2.72 2.38 10.37
CA PHE A 87 1.83 3.16 9.51
C PHE A 87 0.41 3.21 10.09
N ASP A 88 -0.16 4.42 10.08
CA ASP A 88 -1.55 4.65 10.53
C ASP A 88 -2.58 4.40 9.44
N TYR A 89 -2.15 4.38 8.17
CA TYR A 89 -2.99 4.17 7.01
C TYR A 89 -2.16 3.70 5.81
N ALA A 90 -2.75 2.90 4.94
CA ALA A 90 -2.12 2.42 3.72
C ALA A 90 -2.96 2.73 2.48
N TYR A 91 -2.39 3.44 1.50
CA TYR A 91 -2.90 3.53 0.14
C TYR A 91 -2.38 2.35 -0.68
N ILE A 92 -3.30 1.52 -1.17
CA ILE A 92 -2.96 0.40 -2.06
C ILE A 92 -3.05 0.90 -3.49
N MET A 93 -1.89 1.07 -4.14
CA MET A 93 -1.75 1.52 -5.53
C MET A 93 -1.23 0.41 -6.44
N GLN A 94 -1.32 -0.82 -5.99
CA GLN A 94 -0.97 -2.00 -6.78
C GLN A 94 -2.06 -2.30 -7.82
N HIS A 95 -1.64 -2.66 -9.03
CA HIS A 95 -2.50 -3.11 -10.12
C HIS A 95 -2.41 -4.63 -10.24
N GLY A 96 -3.55 -5.34 -10.19
CA GLY A 96 -3.61 -6.79 -10.14
C GLY A 96 -3.26 -7.35 -8.76
N THR A 97 -2.77 -8.59 -8.74
CA THR A 97 -2.40 -9.26 -7.50
C THR A 97 -1.09 -8.66 -6.91
N PRO A 98 -0.95 -8.53 -5.59
CA PRO A 98 -1.91 -8.86 -4.52
C PRO A 98 -2.85 -7.69 -4.15
N GLY A 99 -2.78 -6.55 -4.84
CA GLY A 99 -3.44 -5.32 -4.44
C GLY A 99 -4.93 -5.24 -4.78
N GLU A 100 -5.42 -6.01 -5.75
CA GLU A 100 -6.81 -5.98 -6.19
C GLU A 100 -7.60 -7.25 -5.87
N ASN A 101 -6.94 -8.36 -5.54
CA ASN A 101 -7.58 -9.66 -5.31
C ASN A 101 -7.83 -10.02 -3.85
N GLY A 102 -7.69 -9.07 -2.93
CA GLY A 102 -7.98 -9.24 -1.51
C GLY A 102 -6.79 -9.69 -0.63
N LEU A 103 -5.66 -10.07 -1.22
CA LEU A 103 -4.50 -10.56 -0.45
C LEU A 103 -3.83 -9.45 0.35
N MET A 104 -3.56 -8.30 -0.27
CA MET A 104 -2.97 -7.14 0.42
C MET A 104 -3.95 -6.58 1.46
N GLN A 105 -5.23 -6.51 1.12
CA GLN A 105 -6.29 -6.08 2.03
C GLN A 105 -6.36 -6.98 3.26
N GLY A 106 -6.37 -8.30 3.06
CA GLY A 106 -6.40 -9.28 4.16
C GLY A 106 -5.16 -9.18 5.07
N TYR A 107 -3.99 -8.99 4.50
CA TYR A 107 -2.76 -8.75 5.26
C TYR A 107 -2.87 -7.50 6.16
N LEU A 108 -3.29 -6.38 5.60
CA LEU A 108 -3.46 -5.13 6.36
C LEU A 108 -4.58 -5.22 7.39
N GLU A 109 -5.69 -5.89 7.06
CA GLU A 109 -6.80 -6.12 7.99
C GLU A 109 -6.36 -6.97 9.19
N MET A 110 -5.58 -8.02 8.98
CA MET A 110 -5.02 -8.85 10.05
C MET A 110 -4.15 -8.04 11.03
N LEU A 111 -3.45 -7.03 10.52
CA LEU A 111 -2.61 -6.14 11.33
C LEU A 111 -3.35 -4.92 11.90
N GLY A 112 -4.63 -4.76 11.56
CA GLY A 112 -5.43 -3.62 11.99
C GLY A 112 -5.03 -2.30 11.34
N VAL A 113 -4.40 -2.32 10.15
CA VAL A 113 -4.02 -1.14 9.39
C VAL A 113 -5.15 -0.75 8.43
N PRO A 114 -5.80 0.42 8.63
CA PRO A 114 -6.80 0.93 7.70
C PRO A 114 -6.19 1.16 6.31
N HIS A 115 -6.96 0.89 5.26
CA HIS A 115 -6.46 1.01 3.88
C HIS A 115 -7.50 1.58 2.91
N SER A 116 -7.05 1.97 1.72
CA SER A 116 -7.88 2.61 0.69
C SER A 116 -8.76 1.64 -0.12
N GLY A 117 -8.51 0.34 -0.05
CA GLY A 117 -9.27 -0.66 -0.80
C GLY A 117 -10.57 -1.08 -0.12
N CYS A 118 -11.39 -1.85 -0.84
CA CYS A 118 -12.47 -2.63 -0.23
C CYS A 118 -11.90 -3.66 0.74
N ASN A 119 -12.74 -4.26 1.57
CA ASN A 119 -12.27 -5.37 2.42
C ASN A 119 -11.81 -6.58 1.58
N ALA A 120 -11.11 -7.52 2.21
CA ALA A 120 -10.53 -8.67 1.52
C ALA A 120 -11.57 -9.49 0.75
N PHE A 121 -12.75 -9.72 1.33
CA PHE A 121 -13.81 -10.50 0.69
C PHE A 121 -14.36 -9.80 -0.57
N VAL A 122 -14.70 -8.52 -0.47
CA VAL A 122 -15.21 -7.75 -1.61
C VAL A 122 -14.16 -7.66 -2.72
N SER A 123 -12.91 -7.40 -2.38
CA SER A 123 -11.80 -7.36 -3.34
C SER A 123 -11.63 -8.70 -4.07
N ALA A 124 -11.64 -9.81 -3.35
CA ALA A 124 -11.48 -11.14 -3.92
C ALA A 124 -12.63 -11.51 -4.88
N ILE A 125 -13.88 -11.30 -4.46
CA ILE A 125 -15.04 -11.69 -5.26
C ILE A 125 -15.22 -10.81 -6.51
N THR A 126 -14.89 -9.52 -6.42
CA THR A 126 -15.00 -8.59 -7.55
C THR A 126 -13.85 -8.73 -8.53
N PHE A 127 -12.71 -9.19 -8.10
CA PHE A 127 -11.55 -9.46 -8.96
C PHE A 127 -11.76 -10.69 -9.87
N ASP A 128 -12.43 -11.73 -9.37
CA ASP A 128 -12.79 -12.91 -10.15
C ASP A 128 -14.11 -12.72 -10.86
N LYS A 129 -14.06 -12.59 -12.18
CA LYS A 129 -15.25 -12.29 -13.02
C LYS A 129 -16.34 -13.35 -12.92
N PHE A 130 -15.97 -14.62 -12.79
CA PHE A 130 -16.95 -15.70 -12.66
C PHE A 130 -17.65 -15.63 -11.31
N SER A 131 -16.90 -15.50 -10.24
CA SER A 131 -17.43 -15.39 -8.88
C SER A 131 -18.31 -14.15 -8.72
N CYS A 132 -17.88 -13.01 -9.26
CA CYS A 132 -18.64 -11.77 -9.25
C CYS A 132 -19.99 -11.92 -9.96
N LYS A 133 -19.98 -12.45 -11.17
CA LYS A 133 -21.22 -12.71 -11.94
C LYS A 133 -22.13 -13.71 -11.25
N SER A 134 -21.57 -14.77 -10.66
CA SER A 134 -22.35 -15.78 -9.94
C SER A 134 -22.99 -15.21 -8.69
N TYR A 135 -22.28 -14.33 -7.98
CA TYR A 135 -22.80 -13.66 -6.79
C TYR A 135 -23.94 -12.68 -7.12
N LEU A 136 -23.85 -11.99 -8.25
CA LEU A 136 -24.79 -10.96 -8.66
C LEU A 136 -25.96 -11.49 -9.54
N LYS A 137 -25.98 -12.76 -9.88
CA LYS A 137 -26.95 -13.32 -10.87
C LYS A 137 -28.43 -13.11 -10.51
N ASP A 138 -28.73 -13.02 -9.21
CA ASP A 138 -30.10 -12.85 -8.70
C ASP A 138 -30.38 -11.40 -8.23
N VAL A 139 -29.50 -10.46 -8.58
CA VAL A 139 -29.65 -9.04 -8.25
C VAL A 139 -30.20 -8.32 -9.49
N ASP A 140 -31.36 -7.71 -9.34
CA ASP A 140 -31.94 -6.82 -10.36
C ASP A 140 -31.28 -5.43 -10.29
N PHE A 141 -30.81 -4.92 -11.44
CA PHE A 141 -30.20 -3.60 -11.59
C PHE A 141 -31.14 -2.65 -12.32
#